data_29c26f836a8523f617ba88ef6fc3a8ca
#
_entry.id   29c26f836a8523f617ba88ef6fc3a8ca
#
_cell.length_a   1.000
_cell.length_b   1.000
_cell.length_c   1.000
_cell.angle_alpha   90.00
_cell.angle_beta   90.00
_cell.angle_gamma   90.00
#
_symmetry.space_group_name_H-M   'P 1'
#
loop_
_entity.id
_entity.type
_entity.pdbx_description
1 polymer ?
#
loop_
_entity_poly.entity_id
_entity_poly.type
_entity_poly.pdbx_seq_one_letter_code
_entity_poly.pdbx_strand_id
1 'polypeptide(L)'
;MALPRDRDQVAAIVRACRRHRVPLVARGAGTGTAAAAVPFGGGIVVSFARMNRILQLRPDDRCAVVEPGVVNGDLQQALQPLGLFWPPDPSSFETCTIGGNLACNAGGPRAVKYGATRDNVLGLVAVTGRGELVRCGGPRTKDATGYDLTHLIVGSEGTLALIVEATLRLQPRPRAVAGLRALYRDAASATAAIARLMRQPQVPAMLEFLDRSALGLLRGHGVALPEAGAMLLVEADGDDDGLSGVLQALADAASGEGLLDLDVAPDGAARERLWAARRALSPALRGIAPGKLNEDVVVPVSRIAELVEGVEALAARHALPIVAFGHAGNGNLHVNVMFHPDDAGEAARARVALDELFALVLALEGTLSGEHGIGVAKRDWMARAFDAPTLAAMRAVKAALDPDGILNPGKVLPPGHSDPL
;
A
#
# COMPACT_ATOMS: atom_id res chain seq x y z
N MET A 1 -22.09 1.49 16.61
CA MET A 1 -21.36 2.31 15.62
C MET A 1 -21.71 3.77 15.85
N ALA A 2 -20.70 4.66 15.87
CA ALA A 2 -20.88 6.11 15.94
C ALA A 2 -20.56 6.75 14.57
N LEU A 3 -21.31 7.78 14.21
CA LEU A 3 -21.24 8.46 12.90
C LEU A 3 -21.09 10.00 13.13
N PRO A 4 -19.91 10.46 13.58
CA PRO A 4 -19.68 11.89 13.82
C PRO A 4 -19.78 12.71 12.52
N ARG A 5 -20.13 13.98 12.65
CA ARG A 5 -20.24 14.94 11.54
C ARG A 5 -19.12 15.98 11.53
N ASP A 6 -18.38 16.06 12.63
CA ASP A 6 -17.30 17.01 12.83
C ASP A 6 -16.28 16.52 13.86
N ARG A 7 -15.15 17.23 13.94
CA ARG A 7 -14.04 16.91 14.84
C ARG A 7 -14.40 17.02 16.33
N ASP A 8 -15.34 17.88 16.68
CA ASP A 8 -15.72 18.11 18.09
C ASP A 8 -16.56 16.90 18.60
N GLN A 9 -17.41 16.34 17.73
CA GLN A 9 -18.13 15.10 18.01
C GLN A 9 -17.17 13.91 18.14
N VAL A 10 -16.12 13.81 17.27
CA VAL A 10 -15.09 12.77 17.43
C VAL A 10 -14.40 12.90 18.79
N ALA A 11 -13.97 14.11 19.17
CA ALA A 11 -13.34 14.35 20.46
C ALA A 11 -14.29 14.02 21.65
N ALA A 12 -15.58 14.33 21.53
CA ALA A 12 -16.57 13.98 22.54
C ALA A 12 -16.75 12.45 22.67
N ILE A 13 -16.79 11.72 21.54
CA ILE A 13 -16.85 10.25 21.52
C ILE A 13 -15.62 9.66 22.21
N VAL A 14 -14.40 10.13 21.87
CA VAL A 14 -13.16 9.65 22.50
C VAL A 14 -13.19 9.88 24.00
N ARG A 15 -13.57 11.08 24.47
CA ARG A 15 -13.67 11.40 25.91
C ARG A 15 -14.71 10.50 26.63
N ALA A 16 -15.84 10.22 25.98
CA ALA A 16 -16.84 9.30 26.53
C ALA A 16 -16.30 7.87 26.64
N CYS A 17 -15.68 7.36 25.58
CA CYS A 17 -15.08 6.04 25.56
C CYS A 17 -13.94 5.91 26.59
N ARG A 18 -13.10 6.92 26.71
CA ARG A 18 -12.04 7.00 27.72
C ARG A 18 -12.60 6.90 29.14
N ARG A 19 -13.65 7.68 29.46
CA ARG A 19 -14.31 7.64 30.79
C ARG A 19 -14.82 6.27 31.18
N HIS A 20 -15.33 5.52 30.20
CA HIS A 20 -15.93 4.20 30.40
C HIS A 20 -14.98 3.05 30.03
N ARG A 21 -13.74 3.33 29.64
CA ARG A 21 -12.74 2.37 29.16
C ARG A 21 -13.25 1.48 28.02
N VAL A 22 -14.01 2.06 27.10
CA VAL A 22 -14.56 1.37 25.94
C VAL A 22 -13.60 1.49 24.76
N PRO A 23 -13.18 0.38 24.12
CA PRO A 23 -12.34 0.42 22.92
C PRO A 23 -12.97 1.17 21.76
N LEU A 24 -12.14 1.84 20.97
CA LEU A 24 -12.51 2.55 19.76
C LEU A 24 -11.80 1.96 18.54
N VAL A 25 -12.53 1.73 17.47
CA VAL A 25 -11.99 1.32 16.18
C VAL A 25 -12.41 2.33 15.11
N ALA A 26 -11.45 3.01 14.51
CA ALA A 26 -11.70 3.92 13.39
C ALA A 26 -12.02 3.12 12.12
N ARG A 27 -12.99 3.61 11.32
CA ARG A 27 -13.37 2.98 10.06
C ARG A 27 -13.62 4.02 8.96
N GLY A 28 -12.86 3.93 7.88
CA GLY A 28 -13.17 4.52 6.59
C GLY A 28 -14.14 3.62 5.79
N ALA A 29 -13.82 3.31 4.55
CA ALA A 29 -14.61 2.36 3.74
C ALA A 29 -14.43 0.88 4.17
N GLY A 30 -13.35 0.55 4.89
CA GLY A 30 -13.06 -0.82 5.35
C GLY A 30 -12.46 -1.70 4.26
N THR A 31 -11.77 -1.10 3.28
CA THR A 31 -11.10 -1.80 2.16
C THR A 31 -9.75 -2.42 2.54
N GLY A 32 -9.19 -2.07 3.71
CA GLY A 32 -7.90 -2.61 4.18
C GLY A 32 -7.93 -4.11 4.44
N THR A 33 -6.85 -4.80 4.13
CA THR A 33 -6.72 -6.27 4.16
C THR A 33 -6.09 -6.82 5.45
N ALA A 34 -5.38 -5.99 6.23
CA ALA A 34 -4.73 -6.40 7.48
C ALA A 34 -5.66 -6.42 8.71
N ALA A 35 -6.97 -6.27 8.51
CA ALA A 35 -8.00 -6.27 9.56
C ALA A 35 -7.86 -5.15 10.62
N ALA A 36 -7.20 -4.04 10.29
CA ALA A 36 -7.06 -2.89 11.19
C ALA A 36 -8.41 -2.27 11.61
N ALA A 37 -9.40 -2.24 10.71
CA ALA A 37 -10.72 -1.66 10.95
C ALA A 37 -11.75 -2.65 11.56
N VAL A 38 -11.33 -3.84 11.99
CA VAL A 38 -12.21 -4.87 12.57
C VAL A 38 -12.18 -4.80 14.09
N PRO A 39 -13.34 -4.68 14.77
CA PRO A 39 -13.42 -4.58 16.23
C PRO A 39 -13.41 -5.94 16.90
N PHE A 40 -12.31 -6.67 16.92
CA PHE A 40 -12.20 -8.02 17.48
C PHE A 40 -12.55 -8.10 18.97
N GLY A 41 -12.18 -7.11 19.76
CA GLY A 41 -12.47 -7.03 21.20
C GLY A 41 -13.79 -6.33 21.53
N GLY A 42 -14.67 -6.11 20.55
CA GLY A 42 -15.85 -5.27 20.74
C GLY A 42 -15.53 -3.78 20.76
N GLY A 43 -16.39 -2.99 21.44
CA GLY A 43 -16.20 -1.54 21.54
C GLY A 43 -17.03 -0.72 20.55
N ILE A 44 -16.63 0.52 20.28
CA ILE A 44 -17.32 1.44 19.37
C ILE A 44 -16.53 1.60 18.07
N VAL A 45 -17.17 1.28 16.96
CA VAL A 45 -16.67 1.64 15.63
C VAL A 45 -17.04 3.10 15.34
N VAL A 46 -16.06 3.94 15.09
CA VAL A 46 -16.22 5.34 14.66
C VAL A 46 -16.09 5.37 13.15
N SER A 47 -17.20 5.54 12.45
CA SER A 47 -17.24 5.64 11.00
C SER A 47 -17.23 7.11 10.56
N PHE A 48 -16.29 7.45 9.69
CA PHE A 48 -16.13 8.79 9.14
C PHE A 48 -17.00 9.08 7.90
N ALA A 49 -17.95 8.21 7.55
CA ALA A 49 -18.79 8.36 6.36
C ALA A 49 -19.57 9.69 6.27
N ARG A 50 -19.78 10.39 7.40
CA ARG A 50 -20.44 11.71 7.45
C ARG A 50 -19.46 12.88 7.47
N MET A 51 -18.16 12.63 7.55
CA MET A 51 -17.08 13.62 7.46
C MET A 51 -16.39 13.47 6.11
N ASN A 52 -17.08 13.81 5.02
CA ASN A 52 -16.70 13.53 3.64
C ASN A 52 -16.62 14.80 2.77
N ARG A 53 -16.37 15.95 3.36
CA ARG A 53 -16.26 17.22 2.65
C ARG A 53 -14.84 17.50 2.20
N ILE A 54 -14.68 17.99 0.98
CA ILE A 54 -13.48 18.70 0.53
C ILE A 54 -13.62 20.13 1.09
N LEU A 55 -12.82 20.46 2.09
CA LEU A 55 -12.93 21.72 2.83
C LEU A 55 -12.34 22.89 2.05
N GLN A 56 -11.18 22.67 1.39
CA GLN A 56 -10.50 23.67 0.59
C GLN A 56 -9.72 23.02 -0.55
N LEU A 57 -9.75 23.67 -1.71
CA LEU A 57 -8.84 23.40 -2.82
C LEU A 57 -7.98 24.65 -3.02
N ARG A 58 -6.67 24.51 -3.00
CA ARG A 58 -5.69 25.58 -3.15
C ARG A 58 -4.73 25.26 -4.28
N PRO A 59 -5.12 25.49 -5.55
CA PRO A 59 -4.30 25.16 -6.71
C PRO A 59 -2.93 25.81 -6.71
N ASP A 60 -2.86 27.09 -6.32
CA ASP A 60 -1.61 27.86 -6.29
C ASP A 60 -0.61 27.30 -5.25
N ASP A 61 -1.10 26.77 -4.14
CA ASP A 61 -0.31 26.10 -3.11
C ASP A 61 -0.13 24.59 -3.40
N ARG A 62 -0.75 24.08 -4.46
CA ARG A 62 -0.81 22.66 -4.79
C ARG A 62 -1.20 21.79 -3.58
N CYS A 63 -2.24 22.19 -2.89
CA CYS A 63 -2.75 21.42 -1.77
C CYS A 63 -4.28 21.40 -1.71
N ALA A 64 -4.82 20.40 -1.00
CA ALA A 64 -6.21 20.25 -0.67
C ALA A 64 -6.38 19.98 0.81
N VAL A 65 -7.40 20.58 1.44
CA VAL A 65 -7.78 20.25 2.82
C VAL A 65 -9.08 19.46 2.78
N VAL A 66 -9.06 18.26 3.37
CA VAL A 66 -10.16 17.31 3.26
C VAL A 66 -10.50 16.66 4.60
N GLU A 67 -11.75 16.24 4.75
CA GLU A 67 -12.18 15.37 5.83
C GLU A 67 -11.84 13.89 5.53
N PRO A 68 -11.69 13.04 6.57
CA PRO A 68 -11.18 11.68 6.41
C PRO A 68 -12.13 10.73 5.63
N GLY A 69 -13.41 11.03 5.56
CA GLY A 69 -14.42 10.25 4.84
C GLY A 69 -14.51 10.57 3.34
N VAL A 70 -13.76 11.55 2.82
CA VAL A 70 -13.69 11.81 1.37
C VAL A 70 -13.17 10.55 0.66
N VAL A 71 -13.87 10.10 -0.37
CA VAL A 71 -13.44 9.00 -1.21
C VAL A 71 -12.29 9.47 -2.12
N ASN A 72 -11.26 8.64 -2.29
CA ASN A 72 -10.10 9.02 -3.11
C ASN A 72 -10.54 9.35 -4.56
N GLY A 73 -11.38 8.52 -5.16
CA GLY A 73 -11.92 8.75 -6.50
C GLY A 73 -12.66 10.08 -6.64
N ASP A 74 -13.46 10.47 -5.65
CA ASP A 74 -14.18 11.74 -5.66
C ASP A 74 -13.21 12.94 -5.58
N LEU A 75 -12.15 12.81 -4.78
CA LEU A 75 -11.09 13.82 -4.74
C LEU A 75 -10.40 13.94 -6.11
N GLN A 76 -10.07 12.83 -6.77
CA GLN A 76 -9.46 12.85 -8.11
C GLN A 76 -10.37 13.57 -9.12
N GLN A 77 -11.67 13.33 -9.09
CA GLN A 77 -12.64 14.00 -9.94
C GLN A 77 -12.68 15.51 -9.68
N ALA A 78 -12.67 15.93 -8.41
CA ALA A 78 -12.66 17.35 -8.05
C ALA A 78 -11.38 18.08 -8.46
N LEU A 79 -10.24 17.37 -8.50
CA LEU A 79 -8.93 17.94 -8.87
C LEU A 79 -8.70 17.99 -10.38
N GLN A 80 -9.38 17.14 -11.16
CA GLN A 80 -9.18 17.02 -12.61
C GLN A 80 -9.34 18.36 -13.37
N PRO A 81 -10.39 19.18 -13.14
CA PRO A 81 -10.54 20.47 -13.81
C PRO A 81 -9.45 21.49 -13.48
N LEU A 82 -8.73 21.27 -12.38
CA LEU A 82 -7.63 22.12 -11.90
C LEU A 82 -6.27 21.68 -12.49
N GLY A 83 -6.23 20.61 -13.29
CA GLY A 83 -4.99 20.06 -13.81
C GLY A 83 -4.09 19.45 -12.73
N LEU A 84 -4.68 19.04 -11.60
CA LEU A 84 -3.99 18.48 -10.43
C LEU A 84 -4.47 17.05 -10.14
N PHE A 85 -3.69 16.31 -9.37
CA PHE A 85 -4.08 15.03 -8.82
C PHE A 85 -3.39 14.76 -7.48
N TRP A 86 -3.96 13.86 -6.68
CA TRP A 86 -3.33 13.31 -5.48
C TRP A 86 -2.72 11.94 -5.83
N PRO A 87 -1.38 11.74 -5.68
CA PRO A 87 -0.68 10.60 -6.25
C PRO A 87 -1.06 9.20 -5.75
N PRO A 88 -1.35 8.97 -4.45
CA PRO A 88 -1.66 7.63 -3.96
C PRO A 88 -2.86 7.00 -4.68
N ASP A 89 -2.62 5.84 -5.31
CA ASP A 89 -3.57 5.16 -6.19
C ASP A 89 -3.74 3.67 -5.84
N PRO A 90 -4.14 3.33 -4.59
CA PRO A 90 -4.39 1.95 -4.24
C PRO A 90 -5.46 1.34 -5.14
N SER A 91 -5.43 0.02 -5.35
CA SER A 91 -6.40 -0.67 -6.22
C SER A 91 -7.88 -0.43 -5.85
N SER A 92 -8.13 0.02 -4.63
CA SER A 92 -9.45 0.38 -4.10
C SER A 92 -9.79 1.87 -4.21
N PHE A 93 -9.05 2.67 -5.01
CA PHE A 93 -9.15 4.14 -5.02
C PHE A 93 -10.57 4.66 -5.29
N GLU A 94 -11.39 3.93 -6.03
CA GLU A 94 -12.80 4.29 -6.30
C GLU A 94 -13.69 4.23 -5.06
N THR A 95 -13.28 3.52 -4.01
CA THR A 95 -14.10 3.26 -2.82
C THR A 95 -13.42 3.58 -1.51
N CYS A 96 -12.08 3.52 -1.43
CA CYS A 96 -11.34 3.82 -0.23
C CYS A 96 -11.43 5.31 0.13
N THR A 97 -11.31 5.62 1.43
CA THR A 97 -11.36 7.00 1.92
C THR A 97 -9.96 7.54 2.20
N ILE A 98 -9.81 8.86 2.11
CA ILE A 98 -8.54 9.54 2.41
C ILE A 98 -8.05 9.21 3.83
N GLY A 99 -8.94 9.19 4.82
CA GLY A 99 -8.59 8.80 6.19
C GLY A 99 -8.10 7.35 6.29
N GLY A 100 -8.65 6.44 5.48
CA GLY A 100 -8.16 5.05 5.37
C GLY A 100 -6.78 4.99 4.73
N ASN A 101 -6.55 5.73 3.64
CA ASN A 101 -5.24 5.81 2.98
C ASN A 101 -4.17 6.36 3.95
N LEU A 102 -4.48 7.43 4.70
CA LEU A 102 -3.60 8.00 5.71
C LEU A 102 -3.31 7.02 6.86
N ALA A 103 -4.34 6.37 7.37
CA ALA A 103 -4.20 5.44 8.49
C ALA A 103 -3.29 4.24 8.16
N CYS A 104 -3.36 3.72 6.94
CA CYS A 104 -2.55 2.57 6.49
C CYS A 104 -1.25 2.98 5.79
N ASN A 105 -1.02 4.27 5.53
CA ASN A 105 0.03 4.72 4.62
C ASN A 105 -0.07 4.02 3.25
N ALA A 106 -1.26 4.00 2.66
CA ALA A 106 -1.54 3.30 1.41
C ALA A 106 -0.63 3.78 0.28
N GLY A 107 -0.20 2.84 -0.55
CA GLY A 107 0.61 3.08 -1.74
C GLY A 107 -0.18 2.89 -3.03
N GLY A 108 0.42 2.16 -3.96
CA GLY A 108 -0.09 1.82 -5.28
C GLY A 108 1.02 1.85 -6.32
N PRO A 109 0.72 1.51 -7.59
CA PRO A 109 1.70 1.45 -8.66
C PRO A 109 2.50 2.73 -8.89
N ARG A 110 1.89 3.90 -8.64
CA ARG A 110 2.54 5.21 -8.83
C ARG A 110 3.52 5.60 -7.72
N ALA A 111 3.56 4.84 -6.63
CA ALA A 111 4.44 5.14 -5.50
C ALA A 111 5.93 5.17 -5.90
N VAL A 112 6.33 4.48 -6.96
CA VAL A 112 7.72 4.49 -7.47
C VAL A 112 8.18 5.88 -7.87
N LYS A 113 7.32 6.71 -8.44
CA LYS A 113 7.64 8.09 -8.86
C LYS A 113 7.17 9.15 -7.87
N TYR A 114 5.99 8.95 -7.33
CA TYR A 114 5.28 10.00 -6.60
C TYR A 114 5.25 9.78 -5.08
N GLY A 115 5.78 8.65 -4.60
CA GLY A 115 5.71 8.29 -3.19
C GLY A 115 4.34 7.74 -2.77
N ALA A 116 4.29 7.18 -1.56
CA ALA A 116 3.08 6.68 -0.91
C ALA A 116 2.28 7.82 -0.26
N THR A 117 1.27 7.49 0.52
CA THR A 117 0.41 8.47 1.20
C THR A 117 1.22 9.40 2.11
N ARG A 118 2.21 8.86 2.86
CA ARG A 118 3.05 9.66 3.76
C ARG A 118 3.80 10.78 3.04
N ASP A 119 4.27 10.53 1.83
CA ASP A 119 5.02 11.49 1.03
C ASP A 119 4.12 12.61 0.46
N ASN A 120 2.81 12.37 0.44
CA ASN A 120 1.80 13.22 -0.17
C ASN A 120 0.81 13.82 0.84
N VAL A 121 1.25 14.00 2.10
CA VAL A 121 0.54 14.70 3.16
C VAL A 121 1.41 15.82 3.75
N LEU A 122 0.82 16.99 3.92
CA LEU A 122 1.50 18.19 4.44
C LEU A 122 1.14 18.47 5.90
N GLY A 123 0.01 17.99 6.39
CA GLY A 123 -0.43 18.20 7.74
C GLY A 123 -1.73 17.51 8.08
N LEU A 124 -2.00 17.41 9.38
CA LEU A 124 -3.16 16.73 9.93
C LEU A 124 -3.78 17.53 11.08
N VAL A 125 -5.09 17.36 11.25
CA VAL A 125 -5.77 17.55 12.54
C VAL A 125 -6.23 16.17 12.99
N ALA A 126 -5.86 15.78 14.21
CA ALA A 126 -6.18 14.46 14.77
C ALA A 126 -6.66 14.57 16.22
N VAL A 127 -7.42 13.57 16.68
CA VAL A 127 -7.89 13.44 18.06
C VAL A 127 -7.10 12.33 18.73
N THR A 128 -6.35 12.65 19.78
CA THR A 128 -5.58 11.69 20.61
C THR A 128 -6.52 10.84 21.46
N GLY A 129 -5.99 9.77 22.09
CA GLY A 129 -6.73 8.96 23.08
C GLY A 129 -7.18 9.73 24.33
N ARG A 130 -6.64 10.95 24.54
CA ARG A 130 -7.14 11.88 25.58
C ARG A 130 -8.40 12.65 25.16
N GLY A 131 -8.80 12.57 23.88
CA GLY A 131 -9.88 13.37 23.31
C GLY A 131 -9.48 14.84 23.08
N GLU A 132 -8.18 15.08 22.92
CA GLU A 132 -7.57 16.38 22.61
C GLU A 132 -7.30 16.50 21.12
N LEU A 133 -7.54 17.68 20.55
CA LEU A 133 -7.21 18.01 19.17
C LEU A 133 -5.74 18.41 19.07
N VAL A 134 -4.98 17.68 18.27
CA VAL A 134 -3.62 18.04 17.88
C VAL A 134 -3.60 18.48 16.43
N ARG A 135 -2.79 19.51 16.13
CA ARG A 135 -2.54 20.01 14.77
C ARG A 135 -1.07 19.89 14.48
N CYS A 136 -0.72 19.27 13.36
CA CYS A 136 0.66 19.10 12.92
C CYS A 136 0.78 19.37 11.43
N GLY A 137 1.91 19.94 11.01
CA GLY A 137 2.14 20.37 9.64
C GLY A 137 1.24 21.53 9.21
N GLY A 138 0.92 21.63 7.92
CA GLY A 138 0.09 22.68 7.32
C GLY A 138 0.33 22.86 5.83
N PRO A 139 -0.26 23.87 5.16
CA PRO A 139 -0.22 24.04 3.72
C PRO A 139 1.13 24.59 3.22
N ARG A 140 2.22 24.00 3.65
CA ARG A 140 3.59 24.37 3.28
C ARG A 140 4.44 23.12 3.07
N THR A 141 5.33 23.16 2.09
CA THR A 141 6.16 22.00 1.68
C THR A 141 7.49 21.91 2.43
N LYS A 142 7.85 22.95 3.20
CA LYS A 142 9.04 22.95 4.06
C LYS A 142 8.62 23.34 5.47
N ASP A 143 8.92 22.46 6.43
CA ASP A 143 8.68 22.72 7.85
C ASP A 143 9.75 21.97 8.67
N ALA A 144 10.46 22.72 9.52
CA ALA A 144 11.46 22.20 10.43
C ALA A 144 11.13 22.57 11.89
N THR A 145 9.88 22.93 12.16
CA THR A 145 9.44 23.42 13.47
C THR A 145 8.88 22.28 14.32
N GLY A 146 9.67 21.82 15.28
CA GLY A 146 9.28 20.75 16.21
C GLY A 146 9.42 19.36 15.64
N TYR A 147 8.82 18.37 16.32
CA TYR A 147 8.80 16.99 15.88
C TYR A 147 7.75 16.75 14.80
N ASP A 148 8.05 15.87 13.86
CA ASP A 148 7.15 15.49 12.77
C ASP A 148 6.07 14.51 13.23
N LEU A 149 5.01 15.05 13.82
CA LEU A 149 3.86 14.27 14.23
C LEU A 149 2.97 13.87 13.03
N THR A 150 3.05 14.59 11.91
CA THR A 150 2.28 14.28 10.71
C THR A 150 2.64 12.87 10.21
N HIS A 151 3.93 12.64 9.95
CA HIS A 151 4.40 11.36 9.43
C HIS A 151 4.42 10.25 10.50
N LEU A 152 4.42 10.61 11.80
CA LEU A 152 4.24 9.65 12.89
C LEU A 152 2.81 9.09 12.94
N ILE A 153 1.79 9.92 12.73
CA ILE A 153 0.38 9.52 12.78
C ILE A 153 -0.04 8.77 11.50
N VAL A 154 0.50 9.16 10.34
CA VAL A 154 0.27 8.43 9.07
C VAL A 154 0.85 7.02 9.16
N GLY A 155 0.04 6.01 8.84
CA GLY A 155 0.43 4.61 8.95
C GLY A 155 0.27 4.01 10.35
N SER A 156 -0.32 4.76 11.30
CA SER A 156 -0.56 4.25 12.66
C SER A 156 -1.84 3.41 12.81
N GLU A 157 -2.60 3.22 11.74
CA GLU A 157 -3.82 2.39 11.69
C GLU A 157 -4.85 2.77 12.79
N GLY A 158 -4.89 4.06 13.14
CA GLY A 158 -5.79 4.57 14.18
C GLY A 158 -5.41 4.18 15.60
N THR A 159 -4.20 3.68 15.83
CA THR A 159 -3.72 3.32 17.18
C THR A 159 -3.15 4.51 17.94
N LEU A 160 -2.64 5.55 17.27
CA LEU A 160 -2.06 6.74 17.90
C LEU A 160 -3.04 7.90 18.03
N ALA A 161 -3.84 8.14 17.00
CA ALA A 161 -4.85 9.20 16.97
C ALA A 161 -5.91 8.90 15.90
N LEU A 162 -7.07 9.57 15.99
CA LEU A 162 -8.11 9.55 14.96
C LEU A 162 -7.95 10.78 14.07
N ILE A 163 -7.60 10.60 12.79
CA ILE A 163 -7.45 11.69 11.83
C ILE A 163 -8.83 12.26 11.51
N VAL A 164 -9.00 13.59 11.65
CA VAL A 164 -10.27 14.29 11.42
C VAL A 164 -10.20 15.34 10.31
N GLU A 165 -8.98 15.73 9.90
CA GLU A 165 -8.72 16.61 8.77
C GLU A 165 -7.31 16.34 8.24
N ALA A 166 -7.13 16.44 6.93
CA ALA A 166 -5.82 16.29 6.30
C ALA A 166 -5.57 17.39 5.28
N THR A 167 -4.34 17.92 5.28
CA THR A 167 -3.81 18.78 4.22
C THR A 167 -2.94 17.90 3.31
N LEU A 168 -3.41 17.69 2.09
CA LEU A 168 -2.79 16.81 1.10
C LEU A 168 -1.90 17.60 0.15
N ARG A 169 -0.77 17.01 -0.25
CA ARG A 169 0.12 17.55 -1.28
C ARG A 169 -0.35 17.07 -2.65
N LEU A 170 -0.62 18.00 -3.56
CA LEU A 170 -1.05 17.71 -4.92
C LEU A 170 0.12 17.82 -5.91
N GLN A 171 0.01 17.08 -7.02
CA GLN A 171 0.95 17.13 -8.13
C GLN A 171 0.24 17.63 -9.38
N PRO A 172 0.94 18.32 -10.30
CA PRO A 172 0.43 18.58 -11.65
C PRO A 172 0.12 17.27 -12.36
N ARG A 173 -1.05 17.21 -12.99
CA ARG A 173 -1.46 16.03 -13.76
C ARG A 173 -0.63 15.95 -15.05
N PRO A 174 0.03 14.80 -15.33
CA PRO A 174 0.74 14.64 -16.59
C PRO A 174 -0.23 14.71 -17.77
N ARG A 175 0.20 15.34 -18.87
CA ARG A 175 -0.62 15.54 -20.08
C ARG A 175 -0.71 14.27 -20.90
N ALA A 176 0.38 13.50 -20.92
CA ALA A 176 0.48 12.26 -21.67
C ALA A 176 1.04 11.12 -20.83
N VAL A 177 0.63 9.91 -21.15
CA VAL A 177 1.09 8.66 -20.54
C VAL A 177 1.33 7.64 -21.65
N ALA A 178 2.48 6.99 -21.62
CA ALA A 178 2.85 5.90 -22.51
C ALA A 178 3.36 4.71 -21.68
N GLY A 179 3.53 3.55 -22.30
CA GLY A 179 4.00 2.38 -21.55
C GLY A 179 4.76 1.39 -22.42
N LEU A 180 5.37 0.42 -21.78
CA LEU A 180 5.95 -0.73 -22.42
C LEU A 180 5.72 -2.00 -21.60
N ARG A 181 5.76 -3.14 -22.28
CA ARG A 181 5.82 -4.47 -21.71
C ARG A 181 7.12 -5.13 -22.14
N ALA A 182 7.86 -5.68 -21.19
CA ALA A 182 9.06 -6.45 -21.44
C ALA A 182 8.93 -7.85 -20.84
N LEU A 183 9.19 -8.89 -21.64
CA LEU A 183 9.20 -10.28 -21.24
C LEU A 183 10.63 -10.79 -21.11
N TYR A 184 10.90 -11.50 -20.01
CA TYR A 184 12.24 -12.00 -19.69
C TYR A 184 12.24 -13.52 -19.51
N ARG A 185 13.39 -14.13 -19.80
CA ARG A 185 13.63 -15.57 -19.64
C ARG A 185 13.42 -16.03 -18.19
N ASP A 186 13.80 -15.19 -17.22
CA ASP A 186 13.78 -15.50 -15.78
C ASP A 186 13.65 -14.22 -14.92
N ALA A 187 13.40 -14.41 -13.63
CA ALA A 187 13.27 -13.32 -12.67
C ALA A 187 14.58 -12.54 -12.48
N ALA A 188 15.74 -13.19 -12.58
CA ALA A 188 17.05 -12.53 -12.43
C ALA A 188 17.28 -11.50 -13.55
N SER A 189 16.98 -11.86 -14.81
CA SER A 189 17.06 -10.96 -15.97
C SER A 189 16.11 -9.77 -15.82
N ALA A 190 14.87 -10.00 -15.36
CA ALA A 190 13.91 -8.95 -15.08
C ALA A 190 14.40 -8.02 -13.95
N THR A 191 14.95 -8.57 -12.86
CA THR A 191 15.50 -7.76 -11.74
C THR A 191 16.69 -6.91 -12.19
N ALA A 192 17.56 -7.44 -13.04
CA ALA A 192 18.64 -6.66 -13.63
C ALA A 192 18.10 -5.50 -14.49
N ALA A 193 17.00 -5.70 -15.21
CA ALA A 193 16.32 -4.63 -15.96
C ALA A 193 15.68 -3.59 -15.02
N ILE A 194 15.02 -4.01 -13.93
CA ILE A 194 14.49 -3.10 -12.89
C ILE A 194 15.62 -2.19 -12.38
N ALA A 195 16.77 -2.77 -12.05
CA ALA A 195 17.91 -1.99 -11.57
C ALA A 195 18.41 -0.96 -12.59
N ARG A 196 18.39 -1.29 -13.89
CA ARG A 196 18.74 -0.32 -14.96
C ARG A 196 17.67 0.77 -15.08
N LEU A 197 16.40 0.40 -15.10
CA LEU A 197 15.25 1.31 -15.15
C LEU A 197 15.29 2.34 -14.00
N MET A 198 15.63 1.89 -12.78
CA MET A 198 15.67 2.75 -11.60
C MET A 198 16.95 3.61 -11.48
N ARG A 199 18.01 3.32 -12.26
CA ARG A 199 19.25 4.11 -12.24
C ARG A 199 19.26 5.26 -13.24
N GLN A 200 18.38 5.25 -14.23
CA GLN A 200 18.35 6.30 -15.24
C GLN A 200 17.66 7.58 -14.70
N PRO A 201 17.89 8.75 -15.33
CA PRO A 201 17.35 10.02 -14.86
C PRO A 201 15.80 10.10 -14.88
N GLN A 202 15.18 9.35 -15.79
CA GLN A 202 13.72 9.33 -15.95
C GLN A 202 13.10 8.21 -15.13
N VAL A 203 12.61 8.54 -13.94
CA VAL A 203 11.92 7.57 -13.09
C VAL A 203 10.60 7.16 -13.76
N PRO A 204 10.34 5.85 -13.95
CA PRO A 204 9.06 5.40 -14.48
C PRO A 204 7.90 5.81 -13.57
N ALA A 205 6.76 6.17 -14.18
CA ALA A 205 5.54 6.50 -13.43
C ALA A 205 4.97 5.29 -12.70
N MET A 206 5.12 4.11 -13.31
CA MET A 206 4.79 2.80 -12.72
C MET A 206 5.79 1.75 -13.22
N LEU A 207 6.10 0.77 -12.37
CA LEU A 207 6.98 -0.34 -12.69
C LEU A 207 6.47 -1.61 -11.97
N GLU A 208 5.72 -2.41 -12.71
CA GLU A 208 5.10 -3.64 -12.21
C GLU A 208 5.88 -4.87 -12.66
N PHE A 209 5.98 -5.86 -11.77
CA PHE A 209 6.58 -7.16 -12.01
C PHE A 209 5.52 -8.27 -11.91
N LEU A 210 5.61 -9.27 -12.78
CA LEU A 210 4.82 -10.51 -12.72
C LEU A 210 5.77 -11.71 -12.85
N ASP A 211 5.63 -12.67 -11.95
CA ASP A 211 6.42 -13.91 -11.99
C ASP A 211 5.90 -14.93 -13.03
N ARG A 212 6.63 -16.01 -13.21
CA ARG A 212 6.27 -17.13 -14.09
C ARG A 212 4.88 -17.70 -13.78
N SER A 213 4.53 -17.83 -12.49
CA SER A 213 3.25 -18.36 -12.04
C SER A 213 2.10 -17.46 -12.45
N ALA A 214 2.26 -16.13 -12.29
CA ALA A 214 1.30 -15.13 -12.75
C ALA A 214 1.09 -15.17 -14.27
N LEU A 215 2.18 -15.30 -15.04
CA LEU A 215 2.10 -15.41 -16.51
C LEU A 215 1.40 -16.71 -16.96
N GLY A 216 1.68 -17.82 -16.29
CA GLY A 216 1.00 -19.10 -16.53
C GLY A 216 -0.50 -18.99 -16.25
N LEU A 217 -0.88 -18.34 -15.16
CA LEU A 217 -2.27 -18.12 -14.80
C LEU A 217 -3.00 -17.24 -15.83
N LEU A 218 -2.38 -16.17 -16.30
CA LEU A 218 -2.95 -15.30 -17.35
C LEU A 218 -3.18 -16.05 -18.66
N ARG A 219 -2.21 -16.87 -19.11
CA ARG A 219 -2.37 -17.72 -20.30
C ARG A 219 -3.52 -18.70 -20.13
N GLY A 220 -3.64 -19.33 -18.95
CA GLY A 220 -4.75 -20.24 -18.63
C GLY A 220 -6.12 -19.56 -18.66
N HIS A 221 -6.17 -18.24 -18.51
CA HIS A 221 -7.38 -17.42 -18.61
C HIS A 221 -7.56 -16.74 -19.99
N GLY A 222 -6.83 -17.20 -21.00
CA GLY A 222 -7.01 -16.76 -22.39
C GLY A 222 -6.27 -15.47 -22.76
N VAL A 223 -5.39 -14.96 -21.91
CA VAL A 223 -4.53 -13.81 -22.26
C VAL A 223 -3.41 -14.32 -23.17
N ALA A 224 -3.35 -13.78 -24.40
CA ALA A 224 -2.32 -14.13 -25.38
C ALA A 224 -0.96 -13.55 -24.95
N LEU A 225 -0.13 -14.36 -24.30
CA LEU A 225 1.22 -14.00 -23.86
C LEU A 225 2.21 -15.09 -24.29
N PRO A 226 3.38 -14.73 -24.85
CA PRO A 226 4.47 -15.67 -25.07
C PRO A 226 4.93 -16.35 -23.78
N GLU A 227 5.61 -17.48 -23.90
CA GLU A 227 6.26 -18.09 -22.73
C GLU A 227 7.42 -17.23 -22.26
N ALA A 228 7.42 -16.95 -20.95
CA ALA A 228 8.46 -16.17 -20.30
C ALA A 228 8.55 -16.55 -18.81
N GLY A 229 9.68 -16.24 -18.20
CA GLY A 229 9.91 -16.44 -16.77
C GLY A 229 9.49 -15.25 -15.92
N ALA A 230 9.44 -14.06 -16.51
CA ALA A 230 8.97 -12.84 -15.84
C ALA A 230 8.50 -11.80 -16.86
N MET A 231 7.67 -10.87 -16.39
CA MET A 231 7.21 -9.72 -17.18
C MET A 231 7.35 -8.42 -16.36
N LEU A 232 7.78 -7.37 -17.03
CA LEU A 232 7.67 -6.00 -16.54
C LEU A 232 6.63 -5.24 -17.35
N LEU A 233 5.82 -4.44 -16.65
CA LEU A 233 5.00 -3.39 -17.22
C LEU A 233 5.52 -2.06 -16.69
N VAL A 234 5.85 -1.15 -17.59
CA VAL A 234 6.45 0.14 -17.27
C VAL A 234 5.60 1.25 -17.85
N GLU A 235 5.33 2.30 -17.07
CA GLU A 235 4.70 3.51 -17.58
C GLU A 235 5.66 4.69 -17.50
N ALA A 236 5.60 5.51 -18.54
CA ALA A 236 6.15 6.85 -18.59
C ALA A 236 5.02 7.86 -18.57
N ASP A 237 5.22 8.98 -17.92
CA ASP A 237 4.32 10.11 -17.96
C ASP A 237 5.07 11.44 -18.08
N GLY A 238 4.43 12.45 -18.64
CA GLY A 238 5.05 13.76 -18.86
C GLY A 238 4.23 14.64 -19.77
N ASP A 239 4.91 15.57 -20.43
CA ASP A 239 4.35 16.40 -21.48
C ASP A 239 4.45 15.70 -22.85
N ASP A 240 3.53 16.02 -23.75
CA ASP A 240 3.42 15.38 -25.08
C ASP A 240 4.74 15.40 -25.86
N ASP A 241 5.44 16.54 -25.87
CA ASP A 241 6.66 16.74 -26.68
C ASP A 241 7.87 15.93 -26.17
N GLY A 242 7.93 15.60 -24.88
CA GLY A 242 9.06 14.88 -24.26
C GLY A 242 8.85 13.39 -24.09
N LEU A 243 7.59 12.92 -24.13
CA LEU A 243 7.24 11.57 -23.72
C LEU A 243 7.88 10.48 -24.58
N SER A 244 8.03 10.70 -25.90
CA SER A 244 8.66 9.72 -26.79
C SER A 244 10.13 9.47 -26.44
N GLY A 245 10.88 10.51 -26.07
CA GLY A 245 12.26 10.37 -25.61
C GLY A 245 12.37 9.64 -24.26
N VAL A 246 11.46 9.92 -23.34
CA VAL A 246 11.37 9.20 -22.05
C VAL A 246 11.07 7.72 -22.29
N LEU A 247 10.09 7.42 -23.14
CA LEU A 247 9.69 6.05 -23.45
C LEU A 247 10.86 5.27 -24.12
N GLN A 248 11.61 5.91 -25.03
CA GLN A 248 12.78 5.30 -25.65
C GLN A 248 13.86 4.99 -24.61
N ALA A 249 14.16 5.93 -23.71
CA ALA A 249 15.14 5.72 -22.64
C ALA A 249 14.73 4.56 -21.71
N LEU A 250 13.42 4.43 -21.39
CA LEU A 250 12.90 3.30 -20.63
C LEU A 250 13.01 1.99 -21.42
N ALA A 251 12.74 1.98 -22.71
CA ALA A 251 12.88 0.81 -23.57
C ALA A 251 14.34 0.35 -23.67
N ASP A 252 15.28 1.30 -23.82
CA ASP A 252 16.72 1.00 -23.83
C ASP A 252 17.18 0.42 -22.48
N ALA A 253 16.72 0.99 -21.37
CA ALA A 253 17.03 0.50 -20.03
C ALA A 253 16.40 -0.88 -19.74
N ALA A 254 15.22 -1.17 -20.27
CA ALA A 254 14.59 -2.49 -20.19
C ALA A 254 15.34 -3.54 -21.03
N SER A 255 15.98 -3.11 -22.12
CA SER A 255 16.75 -3.99 -23.01
C SER A 255 18.01 -4.53 -22.33
N GLY A 256 18.32 -5.82 -22.60
CA GLY A 256 19.51 -6.46 -22.03
C GLY A 256 19.44 -7.99 -22.06
N GLU A 257 20.37 -8.63 -21.34
CA GLU A 257 20.42 -10.08 -21.29
C GLU A 257 19.12 -10.66 -20.76
N GLY A 258 18.65 -11.73 -21.41
CA GLY A 258 17.44 -12.44 -21.05
C GLY A 258 16.14 -11.79 -21.48
N LEU A 259 16.16 -10.62 -22.15
CA LEU A 259 14.97 -10.06 -22.80
C LEU A 259 14.52 -10.97 -23.95
N LEU A 260 13.25 -11.32 -23.94
CA LEU A 260 12.62 -12.18 -24.97
C LEU A 260 11.74 -11.38 -25.93
N ASP A 261 11.03 -10.38 -25.40
CA ASP A 261 10.09 -9.57 -26.17
C ASP A 261 9.93 -8.18 -25.51
N LEU A 262 9.78 -7.16 -26.35
CA LEU A 262 9.55 -5.79 -25.93
C LEU A 262 8.46 -5.17 -26.79
N ASP A 263 7.35 -4.81 -26.16
CA ASP A 263 6.18 -4.22 -26.81
C ASP A 263 5.99 -2.79 -26.26
N VAL A 264 6.04 -1.80 -27.15
CA VAL A 264 5.96 -0.39 -26.79
C VAL A 264 4.58 0.16 -27.12
N ALA A 265 3.95 0.78 -26.15
CA ALA A 265 2.63 1.39 -26.24
C ALA A 265 2.78 2.93 -26.17
N PRO A 266 2.83 3.62 -27.32
CA PRO A 266 3.12 5.05 -27.38
C PRO A 266 1.95 5.94 -26.95
N ASP A 267 0.76 5.39 -26.84
CA ASP A 267 -0.47 6.11 -26.52
C ASP A 267 -1.34 5.40 -25.46
N GLY A 268 -2.35 6.11 -25.00
CA GLY A 268 -3.25 5.61 -23.96
C GLY A 268 -4.02 4.34 -24.35
N ALA A 269 -4.41 4.18 -25.63
CA ALA A 269 -5.17 3.02 -26.08
C ALA A 269 -4.27 1.76 -26.15
N ALA A 270 -3.05 1.90 -26.64
CA ALA A 270 -2.07 0.83 -26.65
C ALA A 270 -1.67 0.43 -25.21
N ARG A 271 -1.41 1.41 -24.36
CA ARG A 271 -1.14 1.20 -22.94
C ARG A 271 -2.27 0.42 -22.25
N GLU A 272 -3.52 0.81 -22.48
CA GLU A 272 -4.68 0.14 -21.86
C GLU A 272 -4.74 -1.36 -22.19
N ARG A 273 -4.34 -1.76 -23.40
CA ARG A 273 -4.23 -3.17 -23.78
C ARG A 273 -3.15 -3.90 -22.98
N LEU A 274 -1.98 -3.27 -22.73
CA LEU A 274 -0.92 -3.87 -21.91
C LEU A 274 -1.39 -4.08 -20.46
N TRP A 275 -2.09 -3.09 -19.89
CA TRP A 275 -2.59 -3.15 -18.53
C TRP A 275 -3.78 -4.10 -18.34
N ALA A 276 -4.48 -4.47 -19.41
CA ALA A 276 -5.56 -5.45 -19.33
C ALA A 276 -5.08 -6.79 -18.74
N ALA A 277 -3.89 -7.23 -19.09
CA ALA A 277 -3.26 -8.42 -18.52
C ALA A 277 -3.08 -8.28 -16.99
N ARG A 278 -2.57 -7.14 -16.51
CA ARG A 278 -2.37 -6.90 -15.06
C ARG A 278 -3.69 -6.92 -14.28
N ARG A 279 -4.74 -6.32 -14.83
CA ARG A 279 -6.07 -6.31 -14.20
C ARG A 279 -6.73 -7.68 -14.15
N ALA A 280 -6.43 -8.56 -15.11
CA ALA A 280 -6.97 -9.91 -15.16
C ALA A 280 -6.44 -10.83 -14.04
N LEU A 281 -5.32 -10.49 -13.39
CA LEU A 281 -4.70 -11.33 -12.36
C LEU A 281 -5.59 -11.55 -11.13
N SER A 282 -6.19 -10.51 -10.56
CA SER A 282 -6.99 -10.65 -9.34
C SER A 282 -8.24 -11.52 -9.53
N PRO A 283 -9.00 -11.41 -10.66
CA PRO A 283 -10.03 -12.39 -10.99
C PRO A 283 -9.49 -13.79 -11.22
N ALA A 284 -8.36 -13.93 -11.92
CA ALA A 284 -7.75 -15.22 -12.27
C ALA A 284 -7.31 -16.00 -11.02
N LEU A 285 -6.74 -15.34 -10.02
CA LEU A 285 -6.36 -15.96 -8.74
C LEU A 285 -7.52 -16.71 -8.07
N ARG A 286 -8.75 -16.16 -8.15
CA ARG A 286 -9.94 -16.80 -7.57
C ARG A 286 -10.27 -18.16 -8.19
N GLY A 287 -9.80 -18.41 -9.41
CA GLY A 287 -9.96 -19.69 -10.11
C GLY A 287 -9.00 -20.78 -9.63
N ILE A 288 -7.93 -20.45 -8.87
CA ILE A 288 -6.95 -21.43 -8.38
C ILE A 288 -7.50 -22.17 -7.15
N ALA A 289 -7.89 -21.41 -6.12
CA ALA A 289 -8.43 -21.94 -4.87
C ALA A 289 -9.23 -20.86 -4.14
N PRO A 290 -10.21 -21.23 -3.29
CA PRO A 290 -11.05 -20.28 -2.57
C PRO A 290 -10.31 -19.54 -1.44
N GLY A 291 -9.31 -20.16 -0.82
CA GLY A 291 -8.48 -19.58 0.23
C GLY A 291 -7.27 -18.84 -0.34
N LYS A 292 -6.96 -17.69 0.24
CA LYS A 292 -5.83 -16.86 -0.17
C LYS A 292 -5.22 -16.15 1.03
N LEU A 293 -3.92 -16.34 1.26
CA LEU A 293 -3.09 -15.43 2.07
C LEU A 293 -2.39 -14.48 1.08
N ASN A 294 -2.64 -13.19 1.23
CA ASN A 294 -2.13 -12.16 0.33
C ASN A 294 -1.23 -11.20 1.11
N GLU A 295 0.06 -11.38 0.97
CA GLU A 295 1.06 -10.59 1.66
C GLU A 295 1.75 -9.62 0.73
N ASP A 296 1.88 -8.36 1.17
CA ASP A 296 2.52 -7.27 0.45
C ASP A 296 3.91 -6.98 1.03
N VAL A 297 4.81 -7.91 0.82
CA VAL A 297 6.18 -7.82 1.35
C VAL A 297 7.03 -6.88 0.52
N VAL A 298 8.05 -6.28 1.16
CA VAL A 298 9.02 -5.42 0.47
C VAL A 298 10.42 -5.92 0.76
N VAL A 299 11.26 -5.95 -0.26
CA VAL A 299 12.71 -6.17 -0.16
C VAL A 299 13.44 -5.05 -0.93
N PRO A 300 14.73 -4.80 -0.65
CA PRO A 300 15.52 -3.95 -1.53
C PRO A 300 15.38 -4.41 -2.99
N VAL A 301 15.26 -3.47 -3.93
CA VAL A 301 15.03 -3.78 -5.35
C VAL A 301 16.02 -4.80 -5.89
N SER A 302 17.28 -4.73 -5.46
CA SER A 302 18.34 -5.68 -5.84
C SER A 302 18.12 -7.12 -5.35
N ARG A 303 17.20 -7.34 -4.39
CA ARG A 303 16.92 -8.64 -3.77
C ARG A 303 15.63 -9.28 -4.30
N ILE A 304 14.95 -8.65 -5.28
CA ILE A 304 13.70 -9.17 -5.85
C ILE A 304 13.90 -10.58 -6.44
N ALA A 305 15.00 -10.81 -7.17
CA ALA A 305 15.26 -12.14 -7.75
C ALA A 305 15.33 -13.22 -6.67
N GLU A 306 16.08 -12.96 -5.59
CA GLU A 306 16.21 -13.90 -4.46
C GLU A 306 14.88 -14.15 -3.75
N LEU A 307 14.05 -13.12 -3.62
CA LEU A 307 12.69 -13.27 -3.08
C LEU A 307 11.85 -14.18 -3.98
N VAL A 308 11.87 -13.96 -5.30
CA VAL A 308 11.08 -14.75 -6.27
C VAL A 308 11.54 -16.22 -6.28
N GLU A 309 12.85 -16.48 -6.31
CA GLU A 309 13.42 -17.82 -6.20
C GLU A 309 13.00 -18.51 -4.89
N GLY A 310 13.04 -17.79 -3.78
CA GLY A 310 12.60 -18.28 -2.49
C GLY A 310 11.10 -18.61 -2.47
N VAL A 311 10.26 -17.77 -3.09
CA VAL A 311 8.81 -18.01 -3.25
C VAL A 311 8.55 -19.26 -4.10
N GLU A 312 9.28 -19.46 -5.21
CA GLU A 312 9.19 -20.68 -6.03
C GLU A 312 9.59 -21.93 -5.21
N ALA A 313 10.64 -21.83 -4.40
CA ALA A 313 11.06 -22.91 -3.52
C ALA A 313 10.03 -23.23 -2.43
N LEU A 314 9.37 -22.21 -1.86
CA LEU A 314 8.26 -22.40 -0.91
C LEU A 314 7.07 -23.09 -1.58
N ALA A 315 6.69 -22.68 -2.80
CA ALA A 315 5.61 -23.30 -3.55
C ALA A 315 5.86 -24.80 -3.78
N ALA A 316 7.08 -25.15 -4.19
CA ALA A 316 7.49 -26.54 -4.40
C ALA A 316 7.51 -27.36 -3.09
N ARG A 317 8.09 -26.81 -2.01
CA ARG A 317 8.23 -27.46 -0.71
C ARG A 317 6.89 -27.78 -0.07
N HIS A 318 5.97 -26.82 -0.11
CA HIS A 318 4.66 -26.97 0.53
C HIS A 318 3.59 -27.54 -0.40
N ALA A 319 3.92 -27.80 -1.69
CA ALA A 319 2.98 -28.21 -2.71
C ALA A 319 1.72 -27.34 -2.75
N LEU A 320 1.91 -26.01 -2.76
CA LEU A 320 0.86 -25.00 -2.83
C LEU A 320 1.10 -24.07 -4.02
N PRO A 321 0.05 -23.64 -4.73
CA PRO A 321 0.19 -22.57 -5.72
C PRO A 321 0.54 -21.26 -5.03
N ILE A 322 1.69 -20.66 -5.38
CA ILE A 322 2.08 -19.33 -4.92
C ILE A 322 2.33 -18.46 -6.16
N VAL A 323 1.78 -17.26 -6.15
CA VAL A 323 1.83 -16.31 -7.29
C VAL A 323 2.32 -14.97 -6.78
N ALA A 324 3.41 -14.46 -7.37
CA ALA A 324 4.00 -13.17 -6.99
C ALA A 324 3.91 -12.14 -8.12
N PHE A 325 3.45 -10.93 -7.78
CA PHE A 325 3.43 -9.78 -8.67
C PHE A 325 3.35 -8.49 -7.85
N GLY A 326 3.74 -7.35 -8.40
CA GLY A 326 3.60 -6.09 -7.66
C GLY A 326 4.50 -4.97 -8.15
N HIS A 327 4.69 -3.99 -7.28
CA HIS A 327 5.31 -2.69 -7.53
C HIS A 327 6.84 -2.79 -7.43
N ALA A 328 7.47 -3.34 -8.47
CA ALA A 328 8.88 -3.69 -8.44
C ALA A 328 9.83 -2.49 -8.27
N GLY A 329 9.43 -1.31 -8.72
CA GLY A 329 10.22 -0.09 -8.54
C GLY A 329 10.49 0.27 -7.07
N ASN A 330 9.62 -0.19 -6.16
CA ASN A 330 9.76 -0.05 -4.71
C ASN A 330 10.18 -1.35 -4.01
N GLY A 331 10.39 -2.44 -4.75
CA GLY A 331 10.67 -3.75 -4.16
C GLY A 331 9.46 -4.41 -3.51
N ASN A 332 8.25 -3.90 -3.72
CA ASN A 332 7.01 -4.38 -3.11
C ASN A 332 6.35 -5.44 -4.00
N LEU A 333 6.24 -6.66 -3.49
CA LEU A 333 5.58 -7.77 -4.15
C LEU A 333 4.39 -8.29 -3.33
N HIS A 334 3.26 -8.50 -4.00
CA HIS A 334 2.11 -9.22 -3.47
C HIS A 334 2.33 -10.71 -3.69
N VAL A 335 2.64 -11.44 -2.63
CA VAL A 335 2.81 -12.90 -2.63
C VAL A 335 1.48 -13.54 -2.21
N ASN A 336 0.86 -14.27 -3.12
CA ASN A 336 -0.45 -14.88 -2.93
C ASN A 336 -0.28 -16.39 -2.74
N VAL A 337 -0.43 -16.89 -1.51
CA VAL A 337 -0.45 -18.32 -1.20
C VAL A 337 -1.90 -18.80 -1.32
N MET A 338 -2.15 -19.66 -2.29
CA MET A 338 -3.49 -20.19 -2.60
C MET A 338 -3.69 -21.57 -1.96
N PHE A 339 -4.86 -21.83 -1.37
CA PHE A 339 -5.15 -23.10 -0.70
C PHE A 339 -6.67 -23.35 -0.57
N HIS A 340 -7.06 -24.59 -0.27
CA HIS A 340 -8.44 -24.93 0.04
C HIS A 340 -8.65 -24.89 1.57
N PRO A 341 -9.44 -23.95 2.11
CA PRO A 341 -9.64 -23.80 3.56
C PRO A 341 -10.26 -25.02 4.23
N ASP A 342 -11.06 -25.78 3.48
CA ASP A 342 -11.70 -27.01 3.94
C ASP A 342 -10.74 -28.21 4.01
N ASP A 343 -9.57 -28.13 3.38
CA ASP A 343 -8.46 -29.07 3.55
C ASP A 343 -7.54 -28.59 4.69
N ALA A 344 -7.69 -29.23 5.86
CA ALA A 344 -6.89 -28.89 7.04
C ALA A 344 -5.37 -29.02 6.80
N GLY A 345 -4.96 -29.95 5.90
CA GLY A 345 -3.57 -30.16 5.53
C GLY A 345 -3.03 -28.99 4.69
N GLU A 346 -3.78 -28.55 3.68
CA GLU A 346 -3.41 -27.37 2.90
C GLU A 346 -3.41 -26.10 3.76
N ALA A 347 -4.43 -25.89 4.59
CA ALA A 347 -4.50 -24.75 5.47
C ALA A 347 -3.32 -24.70 6.47
N ALA A 348 -2.89 -25.85 6.98
CA ALA A 348 -1.72 -25.92 7.85
C ALA A 348 -0.42 -25.60 7.08
N ARG A 349 -0.22 -26.19 5.88
CA ARG A 349 0.94 -25.90 5.03
C ARG A 349 1.00 -24.42 4.61
N ALA A 350 -0.15 -23.81 4.30
CA ALA A 350 -0.21 -22.39 3.94
C ALA A 350 0.27 -21.48 5.08
N ARG A 351 -0.07 -21.79 6.33
CA ARG A 351 0.42 -21.03 7.51
C ARG A 351 1.93 -21.19 7.70
N VAL A 352 2.46 -22.41 7.53
CA VAL A 352 3.92 -22.65 7.61
C VAL A 352 4.63 -21.92 6.48
N ALA A 353 4.11 -21.99 5.25
CA ALA A 353 4.66 -21.25 4.11
C ALA A 353 4.69 -19.73 4.35
N LEU A 354 3.65 -19.18 5.01
CA LEU A 354 3.61 -17.77 5.40
C LEU A 354 4.70 -17.41 6.42
N ASP A 355 4.89 -18.25 7.44
CA ASP A 355 5.97 -18.07 8.42
C ASP A 355 7.36 -18.08 7.77
N GLU A 356 7.60 -19.02 6.85
CA GLU A 356 8.85 -19.12 6.11
C GLU A 356 9.02 -17.94 5.14
N LEU A 357 7.94 -17.46 4.50
CA LEU A 357 7.98 -16.26 3.65
C LEU A 357 8.44 -15.03 4.44
N PHE A 358 7.85 -14.77 5.60
CA PHE A 358 8.27 -13.63 6.42
C PHE A 358 9.70 -13.77 6.95
N ALA A 359 10.14 -14.99 7.29
CA ALA A 359 11.53 -15.22 7.66
C ALA A 359 12.49 -14.94 6.49
N LEU A 360 12.14 -15.37 5.27
CA LEU A 360 12.89 -15.07 4.05
C LEU A 360 12.97 -13.56 3.80
N VAL A 361 11.84 -12.85 3.86
CA VAL A 361 11.77 -11.41 3.64
C VAL A 361 12.68 -10.65 4.61
N LEU A 362 12.63 -10.99 5.90
CA LEU A 362 13.49 -10.35 6.91
C LEU A 362 14.97 -10.68 6.70
N ALA A 363 15.31 -11.91 6.26
CA ALA A 363 16.69 -12.29 5.92
C ALA A 363 17.21 -11.53 4.68
N LEU A 364 16.31 -11.08 3.79
CA LEU A 364 16.61 -10.26 2.63
C LEU A 364 16.60 -8.75 2.95
N GLU A 365 16.68 -8.34 4.23
CA GLU A 365 16.61 -6.94 4.69
C GLU A 365 15.30 -6.25 4.33
N GLY A 366 14.22 -7.03 4.21
CA GLY A 366 12.90 -6.56 3.83
C GLY A 366 12.00 -6.20 5.01
N THR A 367 10.74 -5.92 4.71
CA THR A 367 9.69 -5.60 5.69
C THR A 367 8.39 -6.36 5.39
N LEU A 368 7.59 -6.57 6.45
CA LEU A 368 6.37 -7.38 6.43
C LEU A 368 5.23 -6.76 5.60
N SER A 369 5.25 -5.43 5.41
CA SER A 369 4.20 -4.73 4.68
C SER A 369 4.73 -3.48 3.99
N GLY A 370 4.36 -3.32 2.70
CA GLY A 370 4.61 -2.12 1.92
C GLY A 370 3.47 -1.10 2.04
N GLU A 371 2.22 -1.56 2.01
CA GLU A 371 1.05 -0.69 1.94
C GLU A 371 -0.20 -1.20 2.67
N HIS A 372 -0.33 -2.53 2.93
CA HIS A 372 -1.51 -3.10 3.58
C HIS A 372 -1.59 -2.79 5.08
N GLY A 373 -0.46 -2.47 5.71
CA GLY A 373 -0.34 -2.32 7.15
C GLY A 373 -0.15 -3.65 7.87
N ILE A 374 -0.08 -3.58 9.19
CA ILE A 374 0.16 -4.71 10.08
C ILE A 374 -1.17 -5.26 10.65
N GLY A 375 -2.05 -4.38 11.10
CA GLY A 375 -3.33 -4.72 11.68
C GLY A 375 -3.25 -5.77 12.77
N VAL A 376 -4.11 -6.79 12.65
CA VAL A 376 -4.05 -8.04 13.42
C VAL A 376 -3.29 -9.12 12.63
N ALA A 377 -3.39 -9.07 11.29
CA ALA A 377 -2.91 -10.14 10.42
C ALA A 377 -1.41 -10.40 10.54
N LYS A 378 -0.59 -9.36 10.73
CA LYS A 378 0.87 -9.43 10.78
C LYS A 378 1.47 -9.10 12.15
N ARG A 379 0.63 -8.77 13.14
CA ARG A 379 1.05 -8.29 14.46
C ARG A 379 2.05 -9.23 15.16
N ASP A 380 1.82 -10.53 15.06
CA ASP A 380 2.61 -11.52 15.81
C ASP A 380 4.04 -11.66 15.26
N TRP A 381 4.28 -11.24 13.99
CA TRP A 381 5.63 -11.21 13.40
C TRP A 381 6.42 -9.93 13.72
N MET A 382 5.81 -8.91 14.31
CA MET A 382 6.50 -7.67 14.67
C MET A 382 7.67 -7.90 15.62
N ALA A 383 7.59 -8.90 16.51
CA ALA A 383 8.70 -9.26 17.42
C ALA A 383 9.89 -9.92 16.69
N ARG A 384 9.72 -10.39 15.45
CA ARG A 384 10.80 -10.87 14.60
C ARG A 384 11.38 -9.76 13.72
N ALA A 385 10.56 -8.76 13.38
CA ALA A 385 10.96 -7.63 12.54
C ALA A 385 11.73 -6.54 13.32
N PHE A 386 11.49 -6.41 14.62
CA PHE A 386 12.07 -5.35 15.45
C PHE A 386 12.64 -5.90 16.75
N ASP A 387 13.74 -5.31 17.20
CA ASP A 387 14.32 -5.60 18.49
C ASP A 387 13.48 -5.06 19.67
N ALA A 388 13.77 -5.53 20.86
CA ALA A 388 13.04 -5.16 22.07
C ALA A 388 13.10 -3.65 22.39
N PRO A 389 14.23 -2.94 22.26
CA PRO A 389 14.30 -1.49 22.45
C PRO A 389 13.41 -0.72 21.45
N THR A 390 13.39 -1.10 20.19
CA THR A 390 12.55 -0.46 19.16
C THR A 390 11.06 -0.65 19.46
N LEU A 391 10.65 -1.87 19.82
CA LEU A 391 9.25 -2.13 20.22
C LEU A 391 8.87 -1.36 21.51
N ALA A 392 9.80 -1.21 22.45
CA ALA A 392 9.58 -0.41 23.66
C ALA A 392 9.38 1.07 23.34
N ALA A 393 10.16 1.62 22.41
CA ALA A 393 9.99 3.00 21.94
C ALA A 393 8.63 3.21 21.25
N MET A 394 8.19 2.28 20.38
CA MET A 394 6.86 2.32 19.76
C MET A 394 5.74 2.29 20.82
N ARG A 395 5.85 1.44 21.86
CA ARG A 395 4.90 1.39 22.97
C ARG A 395 4.88 2.69 23.78
N ALA A 396 6.05 3.31 24.01
CA ALA A 396 6.12 4.61 24.70
C ALA A 396 5.41 5.71 23.92
N VAL A 397 5.56 5.75 22.60
CA VAL A 397 4.81 6.68 21.72
C VAL A 397 3.30 6.42 21.81
N LYS A 398 2.88 5.16 21.73
CA LYS A 398 1.47 4.76 21.92
C LYS A 398 0.93 5.23 23.25
N ALA A 399 1.62 4.99 24.35
CA ALA A 399 1.21 5.38 25.70
C ALA A 399 1.15 6.91 25.88
N ALA A 400 2.01 7.67 25.22
CA ALA A 400 1.99 9.14 25.27
C ALA A 400 0.71 9.72 24.61
N LEU A 401 0.30 9.15 23.47
CA LEU A 401 -0.86 9.64 22.71
C LEU A 401 -2.18 8.98 23.12
N ASP A 402 -2.13 7.76 23.62
CA ASP A 402 -3.29 6.99 24.08
C ASP A 402 -2.99 6.27 25.41
N PRO A 403 -2.93 7.00 26.52
CA PRO A 403 -2.51 6.46 27.82
C PRO A 403 -3.44 5.41 28.40
N ASP A 404 -4.71 5.40 28.01
CA ASP A 404 -5.71 4.45 28.47
C ASP A 404 -5.87 3.24 27.52
N GLY A 405 -5.11 3.21 26.39
CA GLY A 405 -5.09 2.11 25.45
C GLY A 405 -6.40 1.85 24.72
N ILE A 406 -7.26 2.87 24.57
CA ILE A 406 -8.61 2.71 24.00
C ILE A 406 -8.63 2.77 22.47
N LEU A 407 -7.62 3.40 21.83
CA LEU A 407 -7.56 3.56 20.40
C LEU A 407 -7.05 2.30 19.71
N ASN A 408 -7.95 1.64 18.98
CA ASN A 408 -7.70 0.46 18.16
C ASN A 408 -6.83 -0.62 18.85
N PRO A 409 -7.21 -1.09 20.06
CA PRO A 409 -6.36 -1.97 20.86
C PRO A 409 -6.13 -3.32 20.15
N GLY A 410 -5.00 -3.95 20.45
CA GLY A 410 -4.62 -5.25 19.90
C GLY A 410 -4.21 -5.23 18.42
N LYS A 411 -3.87 -4.06 17.88
CA LYS A 411 -3.39 -3.87 16.50
C LYS A 411 -1.96 -3.33 16.49
N VAL A 412 -1.25 -3.57 15.38
CA VAL A 412 0.10 -3.09 15.08
C VAL A 412 1.16 -3.69 16.01
N LEU A 413 1.10 -3.42 17.31
CA LEU A 413 2.09 -3.89 18.28
C LEU A 413 1.74 -5.29 18.80
N PRO A 414 2.74 -6.19 18.95
CA PRO A 414 2.51 -7.49 19.57
C PRO A 414 2.08 -7.32 21.03
N PRO A 415 1.30 -8.28 21.60
CA PRO A 415 0.87 -8.23 22.99
C PRO A 415 2.07 -8.02 23.93
N GLY A 416 1.96 -7.08 24.86
CA GLY A 416 2.91 -6.93 25.94
C GLY A 416 2.69 -8.02 27.01
N HIS A 417 3.67 -8.25 27.89
CA HIS A 417 3.54 -9.19 29.00
C HIS A 417 2.41 -8.81 29.98
N SER A 418 1.83 -7.60 29.84
CA SER A 418 0.81 -7.02 30.72
C SER A 418 -0.48 -6.59 29.98
N ASP A 419 -0.60 -6.85 28.67
CA ASP A 419 -1.84 -6.52 27.95
C ASP A 419 -2.92 -7.56 28.24
N PRO A 420 -4.10 -7.19 28.78
CA PRO A 420 -5.22 -8.11 28.84
C PRO A 420 -5.70 -8.43 27.40
N LEU A 421 -5.90 -9.72 27.12
CA LEU A 421 -6.48 -10.25 25.88
C LEU A 421 -7.87 -9.65 25.61
#